data_39ef5a6fd72464c9475d22505d8dbfa0
#
_entry.id   39ef5a6fd72464c9475d22505d8dbfa0
#
_cell.length_a   1.000
_cell.length_b   1.000
_cell.length_c   1.000
_cell.angle_alpha   90.00
_cell.angle_beta   90.00
_cell.angle_gamma   90.00
#
_symmetry.space_group_name_H-M   'P 1'
#
loop_
_entity.id
_entity.type
_entity.pdbx_description
1 polymer ?
#
loop_
_entity_poly.entity_id
_entity_poly.type
_entity_poly.pdbx_seq_one_letter_code
_entity_poly.pdbx_strand_id
1 'polypeptide(L)'
;MSDENATEAAEAIAEAEEIVAEAEVVAEAEEIVAEAEQADAPARAKKPVVRPRRPKPAQGGIGTGRRKEAVARVRLTPGSGKWLINGEDIERYFPSKVHRQTVTEPFRALDLVDSFDVVATVKGGGMSGQAGAVRLGISRALNESDLENYRPSLKKAALLTRDARVKERKKAGLKKARKAPQYSKR
;
A
#
# COMPACT_ATOMS: atom_id res chain seq x y z
N MET A 1 13.83 -44.74 -75.73
CA MET A 1 14.51 -44.38 -74.43
C MET A 1 14.80 -42.88 -74.24
N SER A 2 14.31 -41.99 -75.12
CA SER A 2 14.59 -40.58 -75.04
C SER A 2 13.36 -39.74 -74.59
N ASP A 3 12.18 -40.32 -74.76
CA ASP A 3 10.91 -39.52 -74.47
C ASP A 3 10.42 -39.71 -73.06
N GLU A 4 10.78 -40.78 -72.34
CA GLU A 4 10.37 -40.95 -70.91
C GLU A 4 11.12 -40.02 -69.94
N ASN A 5 12.38 -39.71 -70.23
CA ASN A 5 13.16 -38.74 -69.39
C ASN A 5 12.71 -37.32 -69.57
N ALA A 6 12.06 -36.96 -70.70
CA ALA A 6 11.57 -35.61 -70.91
C ALA A 6 10.22 -35.34 -70.15
N THR A 7 9.40 -36.39 -69.98
CA THR A 7 8.15 -36.31 -69.24
C THR A 7 8.37 -36.24 -67.70
N GLU A 8 9.30 -37.08 -67.20
CA GLU A 8 9.69 -37.02 -65.77
C GLU A 8 10.30 -35.65 -65.38
N ALA A 9 11.12 -35.08 -66.29
CA ALA A 9 11.67 -33.73 -66.02
C ALA A 9 10.61 -32.64 -66.06
N ALA A 10 9.59 -32.77 -66.90
CA ALA A 10 8.48 -31.79 -66.95
C ALA A 10 7.57 -31.91 -65.73
N GLU A 11 7.30 -33.13 -65.22
CA GLU A 11 6.52 -33.30 -63.96
C GLU A 11 7.28 -32.76 -62.73
N ALA A 12 8.59 -33.00 -62.65
CA ALA A 12 9.41 -32.47 -61.57
C ALA A 12 9.51 -30.94 -61.53
N ILE A 13 9.47 -30.32 -62.73
CA ILE A 13 9.42 -28.83 -62.81
C ILE A 13 8.05 -28.31 -62.37
N ALA A 14 6.96 -28.99 -62.74
CA ALA A 14 5.63 -28.59 -62.32
C ALA A 14 5.42 -28.72 -60.79
N GLU A 15 5.91 -29.80 -60.19
CA GLU A 15 5.91 -29.97 -58.73
C GLU A 15 6.77 -28.90 -58.02
N ALA A 16 7.92 -28.56 -58.60
CA ALA A 16 8.77 -27.50 -58.04
C ALA A 16 8.11 -26.09 -58.10
N GLU A 17 7.39 -25.79 -59.19
CA GLU A 17 6.65 -24.51 -59.33
C GLU A 17 5.47 -24.44 -58.35
N GLU A 18 4.78 -25.57 -58.09
CA GLU A 18 3.69 -25.63 -57.13
C GLU A 18 4.20 -25.40 -55.68
N ILE A 19 5.34 -26.00 -55.30
CA ILE A 19 5.98 -25.82 -54.00
C ILE A 19 6.45 -24.34 -53.82
N VAL A 20 6.94 -23.70 -54.85
CA VAL A 20 7.35 -22.29 -54.80
C VAL A 20 6.14 -21.39 -54.63
N ALA A 21 5.02 -21.66 -55.32
CA ALA A 21 3.79 -20.90 -55.18
C ALA A 21 3.19 -21.04 -53.77
N GLU A 22 3.21 -22.23 -53.16
CA GLU A 22 2.77 -22.42 -51.78
C GLU A 22 3.70 -21.71 -50.79
N ALA A 23 5.00 -21.67 -51.03
CA ALA A 23 5.94 -20.96 -50.16
C ALA A 23 5.76 -19.44 -50.23
N GLU A 24 5.44 -18.88 -51.40
CA GLU A 24 5.11 -17.45 -51.52
C GLU A 24 3.82 -17.05 -50.78
N VAL A 25 2.77 -17.90 -50.88
CA VAL A 25 1.50 -17.68 -50.15
C VAL A 25 1.69 -17.76 -48.64
N VAL A 26 2.54 -18.68 -48.18
CA VAL A 26 2.85 -18.80 -46.73
C VAL A 26 3.65 -17.58 -46.23
N ALA A 27 4.62 -17.10 -47.07
CA ALA A 27 5.40 -15.92 -46.72
C ALA A 27 4.53 -14.63 -46.65
N GLU A 28 3.60 -14.47 -47.60
CA GLU A 28 2.64 -13.35 -47.57
C GLU A 28 1.69 -13.45 -46.37
N ALA A 29 1.26 -14.66 -46.00
CA ALA A 29 0.42 -14.87 -44.83
C ALA A 29 1.16 -14.57 -43.52
N GLU A 30 2.44 -14.89 -43.41
CA GLU A 30 3.28 -14.57 -42.23
C GLU A 30 3.52 -13.07 -42.14
N GLU A 31 3.71 -12.38 -43.27
CA GLU A 31 3.87 -10.90 -43.27
C GLU A 31 2.60 -10.19 -42.83
N ILE A 32 1.43 -10.65 -43.28
CA ILE A 32 0.12 -10.12 -42.85
C ILE A 32 -0.12 -10.37 -41.36
N VAL A 33 0.27 -11.51 -40.83
CA VAL A 33 0.15 -11.83 -39.39
C VAL A 33 1.11 -10.96 -38.56
N ALA A 34 2.34 -10.75 -39.06
CA ALA A 34 3.31 -9.89 -38.37
C ALA A 34 2.86 -8.41 -38.36
N GLU A 35 2.22 -7.96 -39.43
CA GLU A 35 1.66 -6.59 -39.49
C GLU A 35 0.41 -6.44 -38.60
N ALA A 36 -0.42 -7.48 -38.51
CA ALA A 36 -1.57 -7.51 -37.60
C ALA A 36 -1.16 -7.54 -36.13
N GLU A 37 -0.10 -8.26 -35.77
CA GLU A 37 0.45 -8.27 -34.39
C GLU A 37 1.06 -6.90 -34.01
N GLN A 38 1.61 -6.15 -34.96
CA GLN A 38 2.12 -4.80 -34.72
C GLN A 38 1.00 -3.75 -34.63
N ALA A 39 -0.15 -4.00 -35.26
CA ALA A 39 -1.30 -3.08 -35.22
C ALA A 39 -2.15 -3.22 -33.93
N ASP A 40 -2.12 -4.37 -33.27
CA ASP A 40 -2.93 -4.65 -32.09
C ASP A 40 -2.17 -4.51 -30.75
N ALA A 41 -1.01 -3.85 -30.77
CA ALA A 41 -0.41 -3.40 -29.53
C ALA A 41 -1.27 -2.23 -28.99
N PRO A 42 -2.12 -2.45 -27.95
CA PRO A 42 -2.87 -1.35 -27.35
C PRO A 42 -1.83 -0.30 -26.94
N ALA A 43 -1.97 0.92 -27.44
CA ALA A 43 -1.15 2.05 -27.06
C ALA A 43 -1.16 2.11 -25.54
N ARG A 44 -0.14 1.48 -24.93
CA ARG A 44 0.06 1.43 -23.47
C ARG A 44 0.21 2.88 -23.07
N ALA A 45 -0.92 3.49 -22.72
CA ALA A 45 -1.00 4.84 -22.22
C ALA A 45 0.13 4.97 -21.20
N LYS A 46 1.18 5.71 -21.57
CA LYS A 46 2.34 5.97 -20.69
C LYS A 46 1.73 6.57 -19.45
N LYS A 47 1.56 5.74 -18.40
CA LYS A 47 1.16 6.22 -17.07
C LYS A 47 2.06 7.43 -16.83
N PRO A 48 1.51 8.59 -16.49
CA PRO A 48 2.33 9.76 -16.27
C PRO A 48 3.41 9.33 -15.29
N VAL A 49 4.68 9.39 -15.71
CA VAL A 49 5.82 9.16 -14.84
C VAL A 49 5.73 10.27 -13.81
N VAL A 50 5.10 9.97 -12.69
CA VAL A 50 5.11 10.84 -11.51
C VAL A 50 6.57 10.87 -11.07
N ARG A 51 7.30 11.87 -11.60
CA ARG A 51 8.67 12.12 -11.14
C ARG A 51 8.55 12.33 -9.65
N PRO A 52 9.31 11.60 -8.82
CA PRO A 52 9.30 11.85 -7.38
C PRO A 52 9.64 13.32 -7.21
N ARG A 53 8.67 14.11 -6.75
CA ARG A 53 8.91 15.51 -6.42
C ARG A 53 9.99 15.51 -5.36
N ARG A 54 11.00 16.36 -5.54
CA ARG A 54 12.05 16.55 -4.53
C ARG A 54 11.34 16.71 -3.18
N PRO A 55 11.75 15.95 -2.15
CA PRO A 55 11.13 16.08 -0.83
C PRO A 55 11.23 17.55 -0.44
N LYS A 56 10.10 18.18 -0.19
CA LYS A 56 10.08 19.50 0.43
C LYS A 56 10.79 19.35 1.77
N PRO A 57 11.56 20.34 2.22
CA PRO A 57 12.16 20.28 3.54
C PRO A 57 11.07 19.94 4.54
N ALA A 58 11.32 18.95 5.39
CA ALA A 58 10.33 18.43 6.32
C ALA A 58 9.76 19.59 7.15
N GLN A 59 8.53 19.96 6.87
CA GLN A 59 7.82 20.98 7.64
C GLN A 59 7.21 20.29 8.86
N GLY A 60 7.32 20.89 10.03
CA GLY A 60 6.64 20.40 11.21
C GLY A 60 5.13 20.37 10.99
N GLY A 61 4.45 19.42 11.63
CA GLY A 61 2.99 19.28 11.56
C GLY A 61 2.36 19.14 12.94
N ILE A 62 1.06 19.43 13.04
CA ILE A 62 0.29 19.27 14.27
C ILE A 62 -0.84 18.27 14.02
N GLY A 63 -0.97 17.24 14.85
CA GLY A 63 -2.02 16.25 14.70
C GLY A 63 -2.73 15.96 16.01
N THR A 64 -4.05 15.77 15.94
CA THR A 64 -4.85 15.31 17.07
C THR A 64 -5.29 13.87 16.84
N GLY A 65 -4.94 12.97 17.76
CA GLY A 65 -5.38 11.58 17.73
C GLY A 65 -6.33 11.25 18.88
N ARG A 66 -7.24 10.30 18.63
CA ARG A 66 -8.22 9.84 19.63
C ARG A 66 -8.39 8.35 19.55
N ARG A 67 -8.41 7.68 20.70
CA ARG A 67 -8.76 6.25 20.80
C ARG A 67 -9.46 5.97 22.12
N LYS A 68 -10.65 5.37 22.08
CA LYS A 68 -11.53 5.22 23.26
C LYS A 68 -11.73 6.60 23.91
N GLU A 69 -11.35 6.76 25.19
CA GLU A 69 -11.41 8.02 25.93
C GLU A 69 -10.10 8.82 25.89
N ALA A 70 -9.02 8.23 25.31
CA ALA A 70 -7.74 8.92 25.21
C ALA A 70 -7.72 9.93 24.08
N VAL A 71 -7.18 11.11 24.36
CA VAL A 71 -6.94 12.20 23.41
C VAL A 71 -5.47 12.56 23.45
N ALA A 72 -4.83 12.64 22.29
CA ALA A 72 -3.45 13.05 22.13
C ALA A 72 -3.37 14.24 21.17
N ARG A 73 -2.64 15.28 21.55
CA ARG A 73 -2.21 16.37 20.68
C ARG A 73 -0.72 16.19 20.43
N VAL A 74 -0.34 16.05 19.19
CA VAL A 74 1.04 15.80 18.76
C VAL A 74 1.52 16.97 17.93
N ARG A 75 2.73 17.42 18.20
CA ARG A 75 3.48 18.37 17.38
C ARG A 75 4.74 17.66 16.89
N LEU A 76 4.97 17.70 15.60
CA LEU A 76 6.20 17.26 14.98
C LEU A 76 7.05 18.48 14.62
N THR A 77 8.33 18.41 14.91
CA THR A 77 9.33 19.39 14.47
C THR A 77 10.48 18.64 13.79
N PRO A 78 11.06 19.16 12.72
CA PRO A 78 12.28 18.57 12.17
C PRO A 78 13.36 18.50 13.25
N GLY A 79 14.01 17.36 13.42
CA GLY A 79 14.94 17.20 14.54
C GLY A 79 15.74 15.90 14.48
N SER A 80 16.16 15.44 15.63
CA SER A 80 17.08 14.30 15.82
C SER A 80 16.38 13.03 16.37
N GLY A 81 15.06 12.97 16.34
CA GLY A 81 14.30 11.80 16.84
C GLY A 81 14.04 11.81 18.34
N LYS A 82 13.98 12.96 18.99
CA LYS A 82 13.66 13.06 20.42
C LYS A 82 12.15 12.93 20.63
N TRP A 83 11.76 12.22 21.70
CA TRP A 83 10.36 11.95 22.06
C TRP A 83 10.05 12.49 23.43
N LEU A 84 9.12 13.44 23.50
CA LEU A 84 8.61 14.00 24.74
C LEU A 84 7.10 13.80 24.83
N ILE A 85 6.65 13.00 25.79
CA ILE A 85 5.23 12.72 26.04
C ILE A 85 4.88 13.21 27.43
N ASN A 86 4.05 14.25 27.54
CA ASN A 86 3.73 14.92 28.79
C ASN A 86 4.97 15.40 29.58
N GLY A 87 6.09 15.70 28.87
CA GLY A 87 7.36 16.10 29.49
C GLY A 87 8.30 14.95 29.89
N GLU A 88 7.92 13.72 29.66
CA GLU A 88 8.73 12.52 29.92
C GLU A 88 9.18 11.86 28.61
N ASP A 89 10.27 11.11 28.66
CA ASP A 89 10.75 10.31 27.54
C ASP A 89 9.77 9.15 27.24
N ILE A 90 9.71 8.74 25.97
CA ILE A 90 8.86 7.64 25.51
C ILE A 90 9.10 6.34 26.28
N GLU A 91 10.32 6.06 26.71
CA GLU A 91 10.64 4.84 27.44
C GLU A 91 10.09 4.84 28.85
N ARG A 92 10.11 6.00 29.48
CA ARG A 92 9.56 6.19 30.83
C ARG A 92 8.04 6.22 30.81
N TYR A 93 7.45 6.93 29.83
CA TYR A 93 6.00 7.06 29.70
C TYR A 93 5.33 5.74 29.23
N PHE A 94 5.93 5.05 28.24
CA PHE A 94 5.48 3.76 27.76
C PHE A 94 6.52 2.65 28.05
N PRO A 95 6.51 2.06 29.23
CA PRO A 95 7.46 1.02 29.59
C PRO A 95 7.32 -0.24 28.73
N SER A 96 6.11 -0.53 28.23
CA SER A 96 5.86 -1.68 27.37
C SER A 96 6.40 -1.46 25.95
N LYS A 97 7.25 -2.38 25.49
CA LYS A 97 7.81 -2.40 24.13
C LYS A 97 6.71 -2.38 23.03
N VAL A 98 5.58 -3.08 23.29
CA VAL A 98 4.43 -3.13 22.36
C VAL A 98 3.80 -1.74 22.15
N HIS A 99 3.67 -0.95 23.21
CA HIS A 99 3.13 0.40 23.12
C HIS A 99 4.10 1.32 22.38
N ARG A 100 5.39 1.22 22.64
CA ARG A 100 6.42 1.98 21.89
C ARG A 100 6.40 1.63 20.40
N GLN A 101 6.34 0.34 20.06
CA GLN A 101 6.21 -0.10 18.66
C GLN A 101 4.96 0.44 17.98
N THR A 102 3.81 0.44 18.69
CA THR A 102 2.57 1.02 18.17
C THR A 102 2.72 2.52 17.88
N VAL A 103 3.39 3.26 18.75
CA VAL A 103 3.60 4.70 18.60
C VAL A 103 4.57 5.03 17.46
N THR A 104 5.61 4.24 17.25
CA THR A 104 6.61 4.41 16.18
C THR A 104 6.17 3.88 14.80
N GLU A 105 5.07 3.13 14.74
CA GLU A 105 4.56 2.52 13.52
C GLU A 105 4.41 3.49 12.32
N PRO A 106 3.89 4.73 12.47
CA PRO A 106 3.77 5.68 11.37
C PRO A 106 5.11 6.08 10.74
N PHE A 107 6.15 6.24 11.56
CA PHE A 107 7.49 6.58 11.08
C PHE A 107 8.15 5.41 10.35
N ARG A 108 7.92 4.18 10.82
CA ARG A 108 8.40 2.96 10.13
C ARG A 108 7.72 2.75 8.79
N ALA A 109 6.43 3.07 8.68
CA ALA A 109 5.67 2.95 7.44
C ALA A 109 6.12 3.93 6.34
N LEU A 110 6.86 4.97 6.71
CA LEU A 110 7.40 6.01 5.83
C LEU A 110 8.92 6.02 5.76
N ASP A 111 9.61 5.09 6.46
CA ASP A 111 11.07 5.03 6.60
C ASP A 111 11.70 6.36 7.08
N LEU A 112 10.98 7.10 7.96
CA LEU A 112 11.36 8.40 8.51
C LEU A 112 11.85 8.31 9.96
N VAL A 113 12.52 7.22 10.32
CA VAL A 113 13.07 7.03 11.67
C VAL A 113 14.09 8.14 11.93
N ASP A 114 13.99 8.80 13.08
CA ASP A 114 14.87 9.86 13.57
C ASP A 114 14.91 11.20 12.77
N SER A 115 13.95 11.42 11.87
CA SER A 115 13.88 12.67 11.09
C SER A 115 13.09 13.78 11.79
N PHE A 116 12.32 13.44 12.82
CA PHE A 116 11.42 14.38 13.53
C PHE A 116 11.53 14.23 15.03
N ASP A 117 11.50 15.35 15.72
CA ASP A 117 11.26 15.40 17.16
C ASP A 117 9.75 15.43 17.41
N VAL A 118 9.30 14.63 18.39
CA VAL A 118 7.88 14.45 18.71
C VAL A 118 7.58 15.02 20.09
N VAL A 119 6.70 16.01 20.16
CA VAL A 119 6.16 16.53 21.41
C VAL A 119 4.67 16.19 21.48
N ALA A 120 4.27 15.38 22.45
CA ALA A 120 2.89 14.93 22.60
C ALA A 120 2.32 15.28 23.97
N THR A 121 1.12 15.83 23.99
CA THR A 121 0.32 15.99 25.20
C THR A 121 -0.83 15.00 25.15
N VAL A 122 -0.94 14.13 26.16
CA VAL A 122 -1.91 13.04 26.20
C VAL A 122 -2.77 13.12 27.45
N LYS A 123 -4.08 12.94 27.29
CA LYS A 123 -5.06 12.97 28.40
C LYS A 123 -6.09 11.86 28.26
N GLY A 124 -6.58 11.37 29.38
CA GLY A 124 -7.68 10.39 29.48
C GLY A 124 -7.32 8.98 29.07
N GLY A 125 -8.23 8.06 29.33
CA GLY A 125 -8.10 6.63 29.02
C GLY A 125 -6.98 5.92 29.75
N GLY A 126 -6.55 4.77 29.21
CA GLY A 126 -5.43 3.98 29.72
C GLY A 126 -4.28 3.89 28.72
N MET A 127 -3.12 3.35 29.14
CA MET A 127 -1.88 3.31 28.38
C MET A 127 -2.05 2.79 26.94
N SER A 128 -2.79 1.69 26.73
CA SER A 128 -3.05 1.16 25.40
C SER A 128 -3.92 2.09 24.53
N GLY A 129 -4.87 2.80 25.13
CA GLY A 129 -5.68 3.81 24.46
C GLY A 129 -4.84 5.03 24.07
N GLN A 130 -3.98 5.47 24.98
CA GLN A 130 -3.07 6.60 24.78
C GLN A 130 -2.06 6.31 23.67
N ALA A 131 -1.43 5.12 23.66
CA ALA A 131 -0.52 4.72 22.58
C ALA A 131 -1.21 4.77 21.20
N GLY A 132 -2.44 4.24 21.09
CA GLY A 132 -3.21 4.31 19.87
C GLY A 132 -3.66 5.73 19.48
N ALA A 133 -3.93 6.60 20.48
CA ALA A 133 -4.23 8.01 20.23
C ALA A 133 -3.00 8.77 19.72
N VAL A 134 -1.81 8.54 20.31
CA VAL A 134 -0.55 9.14 19.86
C VAL A 134 -0.23 8.67 18.44
N ARG A 135 -0.36 7.36 18.14
CA ARG A 135 -0.17 6.84 16.79
C ARG A 135 -1.00 7.60 15.74
N LEU A 136 -2.29 7.74 15.98
CA LEU A 136 -3.17 8.47 15.09
C LEU A 136 -2.80 9.96 14.99
N GLY A 137 -2.40 10.58 16.11
CA GLY A 137 -1.93 11.96 16.15
C GLY A 137 -0.70 12.20 15.29
N ILE A 138 0.30 11.33 15.39
CA ILE A 138 1.51 11.35 14.56
C ILE A 138 1.16 11.19 13.08
N SER A 139 0.33 10.19 12.73
CA SER A 139 -0.07 9.97 11.34
C SER A 139 -0.76 11.18 10.72
N ARG A 140 -1.57 11.89 11.49
CA ARG A 140 -2.22 13.13 11.04
C ARG A 140 -1.26 14.30 10.92
N ALA A 141 -0.31 14.42 11.85
CA ALA A 141 0.72 15.44 11.80
C ALA A 141 1.67 15.23 10.60
N LEU A 142 2.07 14.00 10.30
CA LEU A 142 2.82 13.65 9.10
C LEU A 142 2.04 13.95 7.82
N ASN A 143 0.75 13.63 7.80
CA ASN A 143 -0.11 13.95 6.66
C ASN A 143 -0.27 15.48 6.44
N GLU A 144 -0.19 16.29 7.49
CA GLU A 144 -0.21 17.76 7.38
C GLU A 144 1.13 18.30 6.89
N SER A 145 2.25 17.70 7.31
CA SER A 145 3.61 18.08 6.87
C SER A 145 3.79 17.88 5.35
N ASP A 146 3.37 16.74 4.81
CA ASP A 146 3.44 16.45 3.38
C ASP A 146 2.27 15.57 2.95
N LEU A 147 1.24 16.22 2.41
CA LEU A 147 0.01 15.57 2.01
C LEU A 147 0.21 14.64 0.80
N GLU A 148 1.07 15.04 -0.15
CA GLU A 148 1.21 14.34 -1.43
C GLU A 148 2.01 13.05 -1.29
N ASN A 149 3.11 13.07 -0.51
CA ASN A 149 4.04 11.95 -0.42
C ASN A 149 3.64 10.96 0.69
N TYR A 150 3.21 11.45 1.86
CA TYR A 150 2.98 10.58 3.03
C TYR A 150 1.58 9.97 3.08
N ARG A 151 0.56 10.67 2.56
CA ARG A 151 -0.82 10.22 2.62
C ARG A 151 -1.08 8.86 1.96
N PRO A 152 -0.55 8.53 0.77
CA PRO A 152 -0.80 7.23 0.15
C PRO A 152 -0.32 6.05 1.01
N SER A 153 0.89 6.15 1.56
CA SER A 153 1.50 5.12 2.40
C SER A 153 0.77 4.97 3.73
N LEU A 154 0.45 6.08 4.41
CA LEU A 154 -0.31 6.09 5.66
C LEU A 154 -1.74 5.55 5.48
N LYS A 155 -2.39 5.84 4.34
CA LYS A 155 -3.72 5.31 4.02
C LYS A 155 -3.67 3.81 3.74
N LYS A 156 -2.65 3.33 3.01
CA LYS A 156 -2.44 1.90 2.74
C LYS A 156 -2.23 1.11 4.05
N ALA A 157 -1.49 1.68 5.00
CA ALA A 157 -1.27 1.10 6.32
C ALA A 157 -2.46 1.31 7.30
N ALA A 158 -3.58 1.89 6.88
CA ALA A 158 -4.78 2.20 7.69
C ALA A 158 -4.49 3.06 8.94
N LEU A 159 -3.43 3.86 8.94
CA LEU A 159 -2.98 4.67 10.09
C LEU A 159 -3.74 5.97 10.26
N LEU A 160 -4.45 6.45 9.23
CA LEU A 160 -5.25 7.69 9.27
C LEU A 160 -6.67 7.49 9.83
N THR A 161 -7.11 6.25 9.98
CA THR A 161 -8.46 5.91 10.43
C THR A 161 -8.50 5.75 11.95
N ARG A 162 -9.52 6.35 12.59
CA ARG A 162 -9.75 6.17 14.03
C ARG A 162 -10.27 4.76 14.30
N ASP A 163 -9.68 4.05 15.26
CA ASP A 163 -10.21 2.81 15.80
C ASP A 163 -11.42 3.11 16.70
N ALA A 164 -12.61 2.76 16.23
CA ALA A 164 -13.87 3.00 16.93
C ALA A 164 -14.23 1.92 17.98
N ARG A 165 -13.43 0.85 18.11
CA ARG A 165 -13.73 -0.26 19.03
C ARG A 165 -13.73 0.20 20.48
N VAL A 166 -14.90 0.11 21.12
CA VAL A 166 -15.10 0.39 22.54
C VAL A 166 -15.70 -0.86 23.21
N LYS A 167 -15.47 -1.01 24.52
CA LYS A 167 -16.06 -2.13 25.26
C LYS A 167 -17.57 -1.94 25.33
N GLU A 168 -18.34 -2.94 24.89
CA GLU A 168 -19.79 -2.92 25.00
C GLU A 168 -20.25 -3.05 26.45
N ARG A 169 -21.34 -2.34 26.78
CA ARG A 169 -21.97 -2.39 28.08
C ARG A 169 -22.59 -3.78 28.35
N LYS A 170 -22.41 -4.31 29.57
CA LYS A 170 -23.10 -5.51 30.03
C LYS A 170 -24.62 -5.27 29.93
N LYS A 171 -25.36 -6.25 29.42
CA LYS A 171 -26.81 -6.20 29.31
C LYS A 171 -27.46 -7.00 30.45
N ALA A 172 -28.63 -6.57 30.91
CA ALA A 172 -29.41 -7.32 31.90
C ALA A 172 -29.77 -8.72 31.32
N GLY A 173 -29.82 -9.73 32.17
CA GLY A 173 -30.08 -11.11 31.75
C GLY A 173 -28.91 -11.85 31.07
N LEU A 174 -27.85 -11.16 30.69
CA LEU A 174 -26.66 -11.78 30.09
C LEU A 174 -25.47 -11.82 31.05
N LYS A 175 -24.59 -12.82 30.90
CA LYS A 175 -23.32 -12.90 31.66
C LYS A 175 -22.32 -11.81 31.26
N LYS A 176 -22.31 -11.44 29.96
CA LYS A 176 -21.49 -10.35 29.36
C LYS A 176 -22.38 -9.52 28.42
N ALA A 177 -21.79 -8.67 27.59
CA ALA A 177 -22.53 -7.89 26.61
C ALA A 177 -23.37 -8.74 25.64
N ARG A 178 -22.85 -9.91 25.26
CA ARG A 178 -23.48 -10.82 24.27
C ARG A 178 -23.54 -12.29 24.73
N LYS A 179 -22.94 -12.67 25.86
CA LYS A 179 -22.93 -14.06 26.34
C LYS A 179 -24.14 -14.33 27.22
N ALA A 180 -25.03 -15.19 26.76
CA ALA A 180 -26.18 -15.68 27.54
C ALA A 180 -25.76 -16.68 28.66
N PRO A 181 -26.57 -16.84 29.70
CA PRO A 181 -26.47 -17.96 30.63
C PRO A 181 -26.63 -19.30 29.91
N GLN A 182 -26.08 -20.36 30.49
CA GLN A 182 -26.29 -21.73 30.02
C GLN A 182 -27.77 -22.08 30.19
N TYR A 183 -28.40 -22.49 29.10
CA TYR A 183 -29.77 -23.01 29.16
C TYR A 183 -29.72 -24.49 29.62
N SER A 184 -30.38 -24.79 30.71
CA SER A 184 -30.53 -26.17 31.18
C SER A 184 -31.80 -26.77 30.60
N LYS A 185 -31.63 -27.72 29.67
CA LYS A 185 -32.74 -28.55 29.20
C LYS A 185 -33.07 -29.57 30.25
N ARG A 186 -34.29 -29.61 30.73
CA ARG A 186 -34.91 -30.70 31.46
C ARG A 186 -36.13 -31.14 30.70
#